data_b8985a53cc950dedd0eaf2866b6b8efa
#
_entry.id   b8985a53cc950dedd0eaf2866b6b8efa
#
_cell.length_a   1.000
_cell.length_b   1.000
_cell.length_c   1.000
_cell.angle_alpha   90.00
_cell.angle_beta   90.00
_cell.angle_gamma   90.00
#
_symmetry.space_group_name_H-M   'P 1'
#
loop_
_entity.id
_entity.type
_entity.pdbx_description
1 polymer ?
#
loop_
_entity_poly.entity_id
_entity_poly.type
_entity_poly.pdbx_seq_one_letter_code
_entity_poly.pdbx_strand_id
1 'polypeptide(L)'
;GLGLTAGGGGAGSYHGGGGGCGNSGGSGGGASGGGLNKNAGAGNTPPVSPSQGSIGGARPGSGPDGSGGAGGGFMTAGADAQGPGGATNRVAQGGAGGGFPNAFGTSGENCGSYYYFGGGGGGAGSQATPAPVANASGGIGGGGNISTCEGPGPSAAGTPGTANTGGGGAGSNNDSYPVVSASGGPGIVIIRYKFQ
;
A
#
# COMPACT_ATOMS: atom_id res chain seq x y z
N GLY A 1 -18.29 -14.01 24.42
CA GLY A 1 -18.04 -13.03 23.34
C GLY A 1 -17.13 -13.64 22.30
N LEU A 2 -17.38 -13.37 21.02
CA LEU A 2 -16.45 -13.71 19.95
C LEU A 2 -15.24 -12.79 20.11
N GLY A 3 -14.09 -13.33 20.53
CA GLY A 3 -12.84 -12.59 20.64
C GLY A 3 -12.25 -12.35 19.23
N LEU A 4 -12.85 -11.41 18.48
CA LEU A 4 -12.32 -11.01 17.18
C LEU A 4 -11.27 -9.92 17.39
N THR A 5 -10.08 -10.16 16.88
CA THR A 5 -8.99 -9.18 16.86
C THR A 5 -8.73 -8.76 15.43
N ALA A 6 -8.70 -7.46 15.17
CA ALA A 6 -8.28 -6.90 13.89
C ALA A 6 -7.08 -5.99 14.14
N GLY A 7 -5.98 -6.27 13.46
CA GLY A 7 -4.79 -5.41 13.48
C GLY A 7 -4.92 -4.27 12.50
N GLY A 8 -4.45 -3.09 12.86
CA GLY A 8 -4.25 -2.01 11.91
C GLY A 8 -3.23 -2.37 10.84
N GLY A 9 -3.27 -1.72 9.70
CA GLY A 9 -2.29 -1.90 8.64
C GLY A 9 -0.89 -1.43 9.08
N GLY A 10 0.15 -2.12 8.61
CA GLY A 10 1.54 -1.74 8.83
C GLY A 10 1.89 -0.47 8.03
N ALA A 11 2.57 0.47 8.67
CA ALA A 11 3.05 1.65 7.97
C ALA A 11 4.15 1.31 6.98
N GLY A 12 4.15 1.96 5.83
CA GLY A 12 5.29 1.97 4.91
C GLY A 12 6.49 2.66 5.59
N SER A 13 7.67 2.31 5.17
CA SER A 13 8.88 2.90 5.74
C SER A 13 9.26 4.20 5.06
N TYR A 14 10.01 5.04 5.76
CA TYR A 14 10.50 6.34 5.33
C TYR A 14 11.88 6.23 4.67
N HIS A 15 12.11 7.05 3.63
CA HIS A 15 13.40 7.22 2.97
C HIS A 15 14.27 8.24 3.72
N GLY A 16 14.97 7.80 4.74
CA GLY A 16 15.92 8.65 5.45
C GLY A 16 17.19 7.88 5.76
N GLY A 17 18.35 8.36 5.28
CA GLY A 17 19.68 7.90 5.69
C GLY A 17 20.01 6.41 5.58
N GLY A 18 19.33 5.63 4.77
CA GLY A 18 19.60 4.18 4.65
C GLY A 18 18.37 3.32 4.32
N GLY A 19 17.23 3.93 4.22
CA GLY A 19 15.94 3.25 3.95
C GLY A 19 15.50 2.38 5.12
N GLY A 20 14.22 2.05 5.18
CA GLY A 20 13.61 1.24 6.25
C GLY A 20 12.87 0.01 5.71
N CYS A 21 12.71 -1.00 6.57
CA CYS A 21 11.80 -2.12 6.36
C CYS A 21 10.36 -1.65 6.59
N GLY A 22 9.41 -2.18 5.85
CA GLY A 22 7.99 -1.99 6.11
C GLY A 22 7.60 -2.51 7.50
N ASN A 23 6.65 -1.90 8.16
CA ASN A 23 6.12 -2.36 9.44
C ASN A 23 5.09 -3.47 9.25
N SER A 24 5.11 -4.43 10.15
CA SER A 24 4.11 -5.49 10.20
C SER A 24 2.76 -4.97 10.70
N GLY A 25 1.67 -5.59 10.26
CA GLY A 25 0.31 -5.22 10.67
C GLY A 25 -0.72 -6.23 10.18
N GLY A 26 -1.99 -5.91 10.25
CA GLY A 26 -3.06 -6.70 9.63
C GLY A 26 -2.75 -6.93 8.14
N SER A 27 -2.44 -5.86 7.41
CA SER A 27 -1.70 -5.90 6.14
C SER A 27 -0.35 -5.25 6.35
N GLY A 28 0.70 -5.79 5.75
CA GLY A 28 2.07 -5.29 5.94
C GLY A 28 2.37 -4.02 5.13
N GLY A 29 3.19 -3.13 5.66
CA GLY A 29 3.70 -1.96 4.96
C GLY A 29 4.78 -2.30 3.92
N GLY A 30 4.88 -1.48 2.87
CA GLY A 30 5.95 -1.60 1.87
C GLY A 30 7.30 -1.10 2.38
N ALA A 31 8.38 -1.64 1.86
CA ALA A 31 9.73 -1.19 2.14
C ALA A 31 10.03 0.14 1.42
N SER A 32 10.82 1.01 2.04
CA SER A 32 11.22 2.29 1.42
C SER A 32 12.26 2.11 0.33
N GLY A 33 12.30 3.10 -0.58
CA GLY A 33 13.43 3.28 -1.48
C GLY A 33 14.64 3.84 -0.73
N GLY A 34 15.79 3.32 -0.89
CA GLY A 34 17.03 3.77 -0.22
C GLY A 34 17.72 2.61 0.49
N GLY A 35 19.00 2.47 0.28
CA GLY A 35 19.80 1.40 0.86
C GLY A 35 19.57 0.03 0.24
N LEU A 36 20.28 -0.94 0.79
CA LEU A 36 20.32 -2.33 0.30
C LEU A 36 19.16 -3.14 0.89
N ASN A 37 18.59 -4.05 0.08
CA ASN A 37 17.70 -5.14 0.50
C ASN A 37 16.83 -4.84 1.72
N LYS A 38 15.70 -4.18 1.50
CA LYS A 38 14.75 -3.89 2.56
C LYS A 38 13.55 -4.82 2.52
N ASN A 39 13.26 -5.39 3.66
CA ASN A 39 12.14 -6.30 3.81
C ASN A 39 10.81 -5.54 3.91
N ALA A 40 9.78 -6.14 3.34
CA ALA A 40 8.41 -5.70 3.57
C ALA A 40 7.95 -6.03 5.00
N GLY A 41 6.96 -5.33 5.47
CA GLY A 41 6.25 -5.67 6.69
C GLY A 41 5.40 -6.92 6.51
N ALA A 42 5.40 -7.81 7.50
CA ALA A 42 4.55 -8.99 7.49
C ALA A 42 3.06 -8.59 7.61
N GLY A 43 2.21 -9.28 6.88
CA GLY A 43 0.77 -9.25 7.08
C GLY A 43 0.33 -10.24 8.17
N ASN A 44 -0.96 -10.26 8.47
CA ASN A 44 -1.56 -11.12 9.48
C ASN A 44 -0.83 -11.06 10.84
N THR A 45 -0.55 -9.84 11.29
CA THR A 45 0.14 -9.60 12.57
C THR A 45 -0.74 -8.73 13.48
N PRO A 46 -1.15 -9.23 14.68
CA PRO A 46 -0.90 -10.58 15.18
C PRO A 46 -1.60 -11.66 14.34
N PRO A 47 -1.08 -12.90 14.32
CA PRO A 47 -1.65 -13.95 13.48
C PRO A 47 -3.03 -14.36 13.96
N VAL A 48 -3.98 -14.39 13.03
CA VAL A 48 -5.36 -14.83 13.24
C VAL A 48 -5.82 -15.74 12.09
N SER A 49 -6.88 -16.48 12.32
CA SER A 49 -7.51 -17.33 11.30
C SER A 49 -9.02 -17.01 11.24
N PRO A 50 -9.55 -16.68 10.05
CA PRO A 50 -8.83 -16.48 8.78
C PRO A 50 -7.85 -15.30 8.84
N SER A 51 -6.88 -15.28 7.90
CA SER A 51 -5.89 -14.18 7.79
C SER A 51 -6.57 -12.82 7.62
N GLN A 52 -6.02 -11.80 8.29
CA GLN A 52 -6.51 -10.42 8.21
C GLN A 52 -5.79 -9.56 7.15
N GLY A 53 -4.80 -10.11 6.45
CA GLY A 53 -4.11 -9.40 5.38
C GLY A 53 -2.80 -10.06 4.95
N SER A 54 -2.17 -9.48 3.94
CA SER A 54 -0.99 -10.00 3.27
C SER A 54 0.25 -9.13 3.51
N ILE A 55 1.41 -9.69 3.22
CA ILE A 55 2.71 -9.00 3.30
C ILE A 55 2.77 -7.79 2.34
N GLY A 56 3.50 -6.75 2.70
CA GLY A 56 3.84 -5.66 1.79
C GLY A 56 4.87 -6.08 0.73
N GLY A 57 5.21 -5.17 -0.16
CA GLY A 57 6.27 -5.33 -1.15
C GLY A 57 7.65 -5.02 -0.55
N ALA A 58 8.63 -5.85 -0.88
CA ALA A 58 10.01 -5.65 -0.52
C ALA A 58 10.73 -4.72 -1.50
N ARG A 59 11.97 -4.37 -1.17
CA ARG A 59 12.91 -3.78 -2.10
C ARG A 59 14.12 -4.71 -2.27
N PRO A 60 14.12 -5.53 -3.32
CA PRO A 60 15.30 -6.33 -3.65
C PRO A 60 16.39 -5.47 -4.30
N GLY A 61 17.62 -5.68 -3.95
CA GLY A 61 18.80 -5.14 -4.63
C GLY A 61 19.28 -3.79 -4.12
N SER A 62 20.42 -3.40 -4.66
CA SER A 62 21.16 -2.18 -4.36
C SER A 62 21.14 -1.29 -5.59
N GLY A 63 20.50 -0.14 -5.51
CA GLY A 63 20.60 0.90 -6.52
C GLY A 63 20.35 2.26 -5.88
N PRO A 64 20.93 3.34 -6.43
CA PRO A 64 20.67 4.68 -5.94
C PRO A 64 19.22 5.11 -6.18
N ASP A 65 18.50 4.32 -6.95
CA ASP A 65 17.15 4.66 -7.40
C ASP A 65 16.12 4.30 -6.33
N GLY A 66 15.51 5.31 -5.78
CA GLY A 66 14.68 5.30 -4.58
C GLY A 66 13.27 4.68 -4.69
N SER A 67 13.00 3.72 -5.58
CA SER A 67 11.69 3.08 -5.60
C SER A 67 11.41 2.24 -4.35
N GLY A 68 10.21 2.32 -3.83
CA GLY A 68 9.76 1.54 -2.67
C GLY A 68 8.73 0.49 -3.04
N GLY A 69 8.64 -0.58 -2.26
CA GLY A 69 7.60 -1.60 -2.36
C GLY A 69 6.23 -1.05 -1.94
N ALA A 70 5.18 -1.68 -2.41
CA ALA A 70 3.80 -1.30 -2.12
C ALA A 70 3.27 -1.92 -0.82
N GLY A 71 2.18 -1.39 -0.30
CA GLY A 71 1.48 -1.99 0.84
C GLY A 71 0.76 -3.28 0.46
N GLY A 72 0.72 -4.25 1.38
CA GLY A 72 -0.10 -5.45 1.25
C GLY A 72 -1.58 -5.12 1.35
N GLY A 73 -2.40 -5.86 0.62
CA GLY A 73 -3.85 -5.83 0.73
C GLY A 73 -4.37 -6.97 1.60
N PHE A 74 -5.69 -7.04 1.74
CA PHE A 74 -6.31 -8.14 2.47
C PHE A 74 -6.05 -9.49 1.78
N MET A 75 -6.21 -9.55 0.46
CA MET A 75 -6.13 -10.80 -0.31
C MET A 75 -4.75 -11.08 -0.91
N THR A 76 -4.04 -10.04 -1.36
CA THR A 76 -2.75 -10.24 -2.04
C THR A 76 -1.64 -9.38 -1.46
N ALA A 77 -0.41 -9.86 -1.61
CA ALA A 77 0.78 -9.10 -1.28
C ALA A 77 0.88 -7.81 -2.11
N GLY A 78 1.53 -6.80 -1.55
CA GLY A 78 1.99 -5.65 -2.31
C GLY A 78 3.12 -6.04 -3.26
N ALA A 79 3.20 -5.38 -4.41
CA ALA A 79 4.29 -5.63 -5.35
C ALA A 79 5.63 -5.13 -4.80
N ASP A 80 6.69 -5.87 -5.10
CA ASP A 80 8.05 -5.45 -4.80
C ASP A 80 8.45 -4.24 -5.63
N ALA A 81 9.35 -3.43 -5.08
CA ALA A 81 10.00 -2.37 -5.83
C ALA A 81 10.77 -2.96 -7.00
N GLN A 82 10.63 -2.36 -8.17
CA GLN A 82 11.38 -2.78 -9.35
C GLN A 82 12.85 -2.36 -9.20
N GLY A 83 13.77 -3.30 -9.44
CA GLY A 83 15.22 -3.13 -9.23
C GLY A 83 15.91 -2.14 -10.19
N PRO A 84 17.24 -1.92 -10.03
CA PRO A 84 18.02 -1.04 -10.87
C PRO A 84 18.14 -1.60 -12.28
N GLY A 85 17.75 -0.85 -13.23
CA GLY A 85 17.90 -1.19 -14.64
C GLY A 85 16.92 -0.42 -15.50
N GLY A 86 17.29 0.69 -16.07
CA GLY A 86 16.74 1.36 -17.25
C GLY A 86 15.24 1.27 -17.59
N ALA A 87 14.46 0.59 -16.77
CA ALA A 87 13.05 0.36 -17.03
C ALA A 87 12.24 1.61 -16.66
N THR A 88 11.47 2.06 -17.62
CA THR A 88 10.60 3.25 -17.53
C THR A 88 9.39 3.08 -16.58
N ASN A 89 9.18 1.90 -16.00
CA ASN A 89 8.02 1.59 -15.15
C ASN A 89 8.46 1.01 -13.80
N ARG A 90 8.94 1.86 -12.91
CA ARG A 90 9.35 1.48 -11.56
C ARG A 90 8.22 1.68 -10.55
N VAL A 91 7.12 1.00 -10.76
CA VAL A 91 5.95 1.14 -9.90
C VAL A 91 5.64 -0.16 -9.18
N ALA A 92 5.43 -0.06 -7.89
CA ALA A 92 4.95 -1.16 -7.08
C ALA A 92 3.44 -0.97 -6.83
N GLN A 93 2.64 -1.88 -7.35
CA GLN A 93 1.18 -1.87 -7.21
C GLN A 93 0.77 -2.34 -5.81
N GLY A 94 -0.20 -1.67 -5.22
CA GLY A 94 -0.79 -2.09 -3.95
C GLY A 94 -1.46 -3.46 -4.04
N GLY A 95 -1.39 -4.22 -2.96
CA GLY A 95 -2.06 -5.52 -2.86
C GLY A 95 -3.58 -5.38 -2.89
N ALA A 96 -4.28 -6.31 -3.53
CA ALA A 96 -5.72 -6.28 -3.63
C ALA A 96 -6.43 -6.53 -2.29
N GLY A 97 -7.51 -5.82 -2.06
CA GLY A 97 -8.45 -6.03 -0.98
C GLY A 97 -9.39 -7.20 -1.22
N GLY A 98 -10.23 -7.50 -0.25
CA GLY A 98 -11.27 -8.53 -0.33
C GLY A 98 -12.60 -7.98 -0.86
N GLY A 99 -13.18 -8.68 -1.82
CA GLY A 99 -14.49 -8.35 -2.39
C GLY A 99 -15.62 -9.10 -1.68
N PHE A 100 -16.66 -8.37 -1.32
CA PHE A 100 -17.88 -8.92 -0.72
C PHE A 100 -19.09 -8.51 -1.56
N PRO A 101 -20.11 -9.38 -1.73
CA PRO A 101 -21.32 -9.01 -2.43
C PRO A 101 -22.02 -7.86 -1.71
N ASN A 102 -22.81 -7.06 -2.44
CA ASN A 102 -23.50 -5.88 -1.91
C ASN A 102 -24.50 -6.15 -0.74
N ALA A 103 -24.63 -7.40 -0.34
CA ALA A 103 -25.41 -7.78 0.84
C ALA A 103 -24.95 -7.11 2.15
N PHE A 104 -23.77 -6.48 2.15
CA PHE A 104 -23.23 -5.72 3.28
C PHE A 104 -23.40 -4.19 3.14
N GLY A 105 -24.22 -3.74 2.21
CA GLY A 105 -24.45 -2.33 1.94
C GLY A 105 -23.55 -1.80 0.80
N THR A 106 -23.48 -0.48 0.66
CA THR A 106 -22.78 0.21 -0.42
C THR A 106 -21.44 0.83 0.01
N SER A 107 -20.94 0.47 1.19
CA SER A 107 -19.61 0.86 1.66
C SER A 107 -18.53 0.04 0.95
N GLY A 108 -17.34 0.59 0.84
CA GLY A 108 -16.25 -0.05 0.11
C GLY A 108 -16.10 0.48 -1.32
N GLU A 109 -15.07 0.04 -2.02
CA GLU A 109 -14.82 0.38 -3.42
C GLU A 109 -15.66 -0.52 -4.32
N ASN A 110 -16.56 0.08 -5.08
CA ASN A 110 -17.46 -0.66 -5.97
C ASN A 110 -16.73 -1.15 -7.22
N CYS A 111 -16.84 -2.45 -7.48
CA CYS A 111 -16.44 -3.05 -8.74
C CYS A 111 -17.50 -4.08 -9.18
N GLY A 112 -18.46 -3.62 -9.95
CA GLY A 112 -19.58 -4.43 -10.43
C GLY A 112 -20.52 -4.88 -9.30
N SER A 113 -20.61 -6.19 -9.09
CA SER A 113 -21.49 -6.78 -8.06
C SER A 113 -20.83 -6.90 -6.68
N TYR A 114 -19.59 -6.43 -6.53
CA TYR A 114 -18.81 -6.55 -5.30
C TYR A 114 -18.35 -5.19 -4.80
N TYR A 115 -18.23 -5.10 -3.50
CA TYR A 115 -17.58 -3.99 -2.79
C TYR A 115 -16.30 -4.50 -2.14
N TYR A 116 -15.19 -3.82 -2.41
CA TYR A 116 -13.86 -4.22 -1.97
C TYR A 116 -13.39 -3.40 -0.79
N PHE A 117 -12.62 -4.04 0.10
CA PHE A 117 -12.09 -3.47 1.34
C PHE A 117 -10.64 -3.90 1.55
N GLY A 118 -9.85 -3.05 2.18
CA GLY A 118 -8.51 -3.39 2.61
C GLY A 118 -7.50 -3.51 1.48
N GLY A 119 -7.58 -2.65 0.46
CA GLY A 119 -6.56 -2.53 -0.58
C GLY A 119 -5.28 -1.87 -0.06
N GLY A 120 -4.12 -2.34 -0.47
CA GLY A 120 -2.82 -1.74 -0.12
C GLY A 120 -2.55 -0.46 -0.91
N GLY A 121 -1.79 0.48 -0.34
CA GLY A 121 -1.35 1.67 -1.07
C GLY A 121 -0.25 1.37 -2.08
N GLY A 122 -0.16 2.14 -3.15
CA GLY A 122 0.90 2.07 -4.14
C GLY A 122 2.26 2.46 -3.55
N GLY A 123 3.33 1.80 -4.00
CA GLY A 123 4.70 2.07 -3.57
C GLY A 123 5.29 3.32 -4.24
N ALA A 124 6.24 3.96 -3.57
CA ALA A 124 6.92 5.14 -4.11
C ALA A 124 7.74 4.82 -5.36
N GLY A 125 7.69 5.68 -6.35
CA GLY A 125 8.60 5.65 -7.50
C GLY A 125 9.89 6.41 -7.22
N SER A 126 10.90 6.27 -8.11
CA SER A 126 12.13 7.03 -8.03
C SER A 126 12.17 8.15 -9.08
N GLN A 127 12.76 9.28 -8.72
CA GLN A 127 13.00 10.40 -9.64
C GLN A 127 14.37 10.37 -10.36
N ALA A 128 15.17 9.34 -10.14
CA ALA A 128 16.57 9.34 -10.60
C ALA A 128 16.78 9.25 -12.12
N THR A 129 15.73 9.25 -12.92
CA THR A 129 15.83 9.23 -14.39
C THR A 129 14.80 10.16 -15.03
N PRO A 130 15.13 10.82 -16.17
CA PRO A 130 14.21 11.71 -16.86
C PRO A 130 13.05 11.01 -17.59
N ALA A 131 12.77 9.77 -17.29
CA ALA A 131 11.66 9.03 -17.87
C ALA A 131 10.41 9.21 -17.01
N PRO A 132 9.21 9.34 -17.60
CA PRO A 132 7.98 9.41 -16.85
C PRO A 132 7.84 8.15 -16.00
N VAL A 133 7.70 8.34 -14.69
CA VAL A 133 7.43 7.23 -13.77
C VAL A 133 5.96 6.88 -13.90
N ALA A 134 5.64 5.65 -14.25
CA ALA A 134 4.25 5.21 -14.34
C ALA A 134 3.55 5.33 -12.97
N ASN A 135 2.24 5.54 -12.99
CA ASN A 135 1.43 5.62 -11.77
C ASN A 135 1.48 4.31 -10.97
N ALA A 136 1.86 4.37 -9.72
CA ALA A 136 1.66 3.26 -8.80
C ALA A 136 0.23 3.31 -8.27
N SER A 137 -0.61 2.43 -8.77
CA SER A 137 -1.98 2.33 -8.29
C SER A 137 -2.03 1.62 -6.95
N GLY A 138 -2.90 2.07 -6.09
CA GLY A 138 -3.32 1.28 -4.93
C GLY A 138 -4.08 0.03 -5.37
N GLY A 139 -4.13 -0.95 -4.49
CA GLY A 139 -4.95 -2.14 -4.69
C GLY A 139 -6.43 -1.81 -4.57
N ILE A 140 -7.27 -2.51 -5.35
CA ILE A 140 -8.72 -2.44 -5.21
C ILE A 140 -9.12 -2.67 -3.75
N GLY A 141 -10.09 -1.92 -3.26
CA GLY A 141 -10.47 -1.89 -1.84
C GLY A 141 -9.98 -0.64 -1.14
N GLY A 142 -9.81 0.44 -1.89
CA GLY A 142 -9.54 1.77 -1.38
C GLY A 142 -8.07 2.09 -1.15
N GLY A 143 -7.16 1.38 -1.78
CA GLY A 143 -5.73 1.72 -1.72
C GLY A 143 -5.43 3.07 -2.38
N GLY A 144 -4.60 3.89 -1.74
CA GLY A 144 -4.15 5.17 -2.27
C GLY A 144 -3.21 5.02 -3.47
N ASN A 145 -3.26 5.97 -4.39
CA ASN A 145 -2.46 6.00 -5.61
C ASN A 145 -1.34 7.03 -5.52
N ILE A 146 -0.27 6.80 -6.25
CA ILE A 146 0.71 7.83 -6.55
C ILE A 146 0.48 8.29 -7.98
N SER A 147 0.28 9.60 -8.16
CA SER A 147 0.28 10.20 -9.49
C SER A 147 1.71 10.39 -10.00
N THR A 148 1.87 10.37 -11.33
CA THR A 148 3.17 10.59 -11.98
C THR A 148 3.76 11.94 -11.63
N CYS A 149 5.07 11.96 -11.33
CA CYS A 149 5.88 13.14 -11.56
C CYS A 149 6.46 13.05 -12.96
N GLU A 150 6.02 13.89 -13.85
CA GLU A 150 6.66 14.08 -15.15
C GLU A 150 7.82 15.11 -14.99
N GLY A 151 9.05 14.63 -15.08
CA GLY A 151 10.24 15.47 -15.13
C GLY A 151 10.80 15.93 -13.77
N PRO A 152 11.84 16.80 -13.78
CA PRO A 152 12.41 17.41 -12.58
C PRO A 152 11.45 18.47 -12.01
N GLY A 153 10.32 18.06 -11.53
CA GLY A 153 9.23 18.88 -11.01
C GLY A 153 8.94 18.58 -9.55
N PRO A 154 7.99 19.30 -8.96
CA PRO A 154 7.64 19.11 -7.56
C PRO A 154 7.15 17.69 -7.30
N SER A 155 7.52 17.21 -6.15
CA SER A 155 7.18 15.90 -5.60
C SER A 155 5.71 15.51 -5.78
N ALA A 156 5.45 14.30 -6.26
CA ALA A 156 4.09 13.77 -6.22
C ALA A 156 3.77 13.27 -4.81
N ALA A 157 2.78 13.85 -4.19
CA ALA A 157 2.20 13.32 -2.99
C ALA A 157 1.33 12.11 -3.33
N GLY A 158 1.48 11.05 -2.55
CA GLY A 158 0.53 9.94 -2.61
C GLY A 158 -0.85 10.37 -2.11
N THR A 159 -1.90 9.68 -2.56
CA THR A 159 -3.25 9.90 -2.04
C THR A 159 -3.53 9.04 -0.81
N PRO A 160 -4.32 9.53 0.15
CA PRO A 160 -4.78 8.71 1.26
C PRO A 160 -5.59 7.49 0.79
N GLY A 161 -5.65 6.49 1.63
CA GLY A 161 -6.62 5.41 1.46
C GLY A 161 -8.05 5.95 1.53
N THR A 162 -8.94 5.32 0.78
CA THR A 162 -10.36 5.71 0.72
C THR A 162 -11.05 5.45 2.06
N ALA A 163 -11.87 6.39 2.50
CA ALA A 163 -12.64 6.26 3.73
C ALA A 163 -13.62 5.08 3.67
N ASN A 164 -13.86 4.46 4.82
CA ASN A 164 -14.76 3.31 4.98
C ASN A 164 -14.35 2.06 4.18
N THR A 165 -13.07 1.96 3.84
CA THR A 165 -12.51 0.78 3.17
C THR A 165 -11.41 0.10 3.98
N GLY A 166 -10.75 0.83 4.86
CA GLY A 166 -9.54 0.35 5.53
C GLY A 166 -8.34 0.23 4.57
N GLY A 167 -8.39 0.91 3.43
CA GLY A 167 -7.31 0.91 2.45
C GLY A 167 -6.06 1.63 2.95
N GLY A 168 -4.88 1.19 2.51
CA GLY A 168 -3.60 1.82 2.82
C GLY A 168 -3.40 3.12 2.04
N GLY A 169 -2.69 4.09 2.61
CA GLY A 169 -2.23 5.27 1.89
C GLY A 169 -1.04 4.97 0.98
N ALA A 170 -0.91 5.70 -0.11
CA ALA A 170 0.23 5.56 -1.01
C ALA A 170 1.51 6.16 -0.42
N GLY A 171 2.66 5.68 -0.88
CA GLY A 171 3.93 6.34 -0.66
C GLY A 171 3.96 7.72 -1.29
N SER A 172 5.02 8.46 -1.05
CA SER A 172 5.29 9.72 -1.72
C SER A 172 6.62 9.63 -2.47
N ASN A 173 6.69 10.35 -3.56
CA ASN A 173 7.89 10.42 -4.38
C ASN A 173 8.55 11.77 -4.14
N ASN A 174 9.55 11.86 -3.28
CA ASN A 174 10.24 13.12 -3.02
C ASN A 174 11.68 12.96 -2.57
N ASP A 175 12.58 13.63 -3.25
CA ASP A 175 13.97 13.85 -2.83
C ASP A 175 14.17 15.17 -2.08
N SER A 176 13.12 15.99 -1.92
CA SER A 176 13.16 17.28 -1.24
C SER A 176 12.26 17.30 -0.02
N TYR A 177 12.77 17.74 1.12
CA TYR A 177 12.04 17.89 2.38
C TYR A 177 11.00 19.03 2.34
N PRO A 178 9.85 18.94 2.99
CA PRO A 178 9.29 17.84 3.79
C PRO A 178 8.37 16.91 2.98
N VAL A 179 8.55 15.60 3.16
CA VAL A 179 7.73 14.57 2.55
C VAL A 179 6.54 14.24 3.42
N VAL A 180 5.35 14.28 2.89
CA VAL A 180 4.15 13.82 3.57
C VAL A 180 3.71 12.51 2.93
N SER A 181 3.91 11.40 3.65
CA SER A 181 3.29 10.12 3.28
C SER A 181 1.78 10.21 3.45
N ALA A 182 1.04 9.58 2.55
CA ALA A 182 -0.40 9.55 2.63
C ALA A 182 -0.87 8.61 3.76
N SER A 183 -1.87 9.02 4.50
CA SER A 183 -2.46 8.21 5.56
C SER A 183 -3.30 7.05 5.00
N GLY A 184 -3.42 5.97 5.76
CA GLY A 184 -4.45 4.96 5.50
C GLY A 184 -5.86 5.56 5.65
N GLY A 185 -6.81 4.99 4.93
CA GLY A 185 -8.22 5.33 5.06
C GLY A 185 -8.83 4.77 6.33
N PRO A 186 -9.81 5.45 6.94
CA PRO A 186 -10.59 4.88 8.03
C PRO A 186 -11.24 3.57 7.61
N GLY A 187 -11.21 2.59 8.52
CA GLY A 187 -11.93 1.32 8.34
C GLY A 187 -13.42 1.46 8.64
N ILE A 188 -14.14 0.37 8.46
CA ILE A 188 -15.57 0.24 8.77
C ILE A 188 -15.81 -1.09 9.48
N VAL A 189 -16.77 -1.10 10.38
CA VAL A 189 -17.30 -2.33 10.99
C VAL A 189 -18.72 -2.52 10.49
N ILE A 190 -18.97 -3.66 9.84
CA ILE A 190 -20.29 -4.03 9.32
C ILE A 190 -20.79 -5.24 10.10
N ILE A 191 -21.92 -5.09 10.76
CA ILE A 191 -22.56 -6.17 11.53
C ILE A 191 -23.86 -6.55 10.84
N ARG A 192 -23.99 -7.83 10.50
CA ARG A 192 -25.22 -8.40 9.97
C ARG A 192 -25.73 -9.48 10.89
N TYR A 193 -26.98 -9.38 11.27
CA TYR A 193 -27.65 -10.40 12.07
C TYR A 193 -28.99 -10.77 11.44
N LYS A 194 -29.40 -12.00 11.69
CA LYS A 194 -30.71 -12.45 11.27
C LYS A 194 -31.74 -11.98 12.30
N PHE A 195 -32.70 -11.21 11.85
CA PHE A 195 -33.85 -10.88 12.68
C PHE A 195 -34.78 -12.09 12.71
N GLN A 196 -35.15 -12.51 13.91
CA GLN A 196 -36.13 -13.60 14.13
C GLN A 196 -37.49 -13.00 14.42
#